data_756c340c44b501d0850f0ac710438a67
#
_entry.id   756c340c44b501d0850f0ac710438a67
#
_cell.length_a   1.000
_cell.length_b   1.000
_cell.length_c   1.000
_cell.angle_alpha   90.00
_cell.angle_beta   90.00
_cell.angle_gamma   90.00
#
_symmetry.space_group_name_H-M   'P 1'
#
loop_
_entity.id
_entity.type
_entity.pdbx_description
1 polymer ?
#
loop_
_entity_poly.entity_id
_entity_poly.type
_entity_poly.pdbx_seq_one_letter_code
_entity_poly.pdbx_strand_id
1 'polypeptide(L)'
;MCYLFTKNTVLLFVLTLLSCGKLFTSEDQSTKHEVAVDSRVPDAVQTDKGTPIVGANRTEKYIPLLKGKRVGIVANQTSVIFTNENHTHLVDSLLALQVNVVTVFSPEHGFRGQADAAEHVADGVDTKTGLPIISLHGKTRKPLPEHLKVIDVMVFDIQDVGVRFYTYISTLHYVMEACAENNIPLIILDRPNPNGNYVDGPVLNPKHKSFVGMHPVALVHGMTIGEYAQMINGEKWLANGAQCDITIISVENYTHETLYSLPIKPSPNLPNDKAINLYPSLGLFEGTTINAGRGTDFQFQRYGAPFFPKTEFSYTPLPNEGSKHPKHEGKLCYGVDLTQEPELHSFTLKYIIDAYQKTPKSDTFFGPTFTIHAGNETLQKQIAQGLSEAEIRKSWKEGLENYKTLRKKYLLYP
;
A
#
# COMPACT_ATOMS: atom_id res chain seq x y z
N MET A 1 -50.95 17.10 -35.01
CA MET A 1 -50.79 18.55 -35.22
C MET A 1 -49.30 18.79 -35.06
N CYS A 2 -48.60 18.70 -36.13
CA CYS A 2 -48.15 19.73 -37.08
C CYS A 2 -47.20 20.71 -36.45
N TYR A 3 -45.99 20.59 -36.88
CA TYR A 3 -45.11 21.33 -37.81
C TYR A 3 -44.10 22.20 -37.01
N LEU A 4 -42.90 22.57 -37.41
CA LEU A 4 -42.00 22.34 -38.57
C LEU A 4 -40.61 22.88 -38.19
N PHE A 5 -39.56 22.23 -38.66
CA PHE A 5 -38.32 22.63 -39.33
C PHE A 5 -37.90 24.10 -39.42
N THR A 6 -36.61 24.37 -39.19
CA THR A 6 -35.65 25.04 -40.12
C THR A 6 -34.24 24.95 -39.49
N LYS A 7 -33.25 24.34 -40.06
CA LYS A 7 -32.33 24.51 -41.20
C LYS A 7 -31.29 25.64 -41.02
N ASN A 8 -30.02 25.20 -40.98
CA ASN A 8 -28.80 25.69 -41.62
C ASN A 8 -28.27 27.13 -41.34
N THR A 9 -26.98 27.25 -40.97
CA THR A 9 -25.99 27.83 -41.86
C THR A 9 -24.55 27.49 -41.44
N VAL A 10 -23.79 26.87 -42.33
CA VAL A 10 -22.34 26.67 -42.36
C VAL A 10 -21.72 28.02 -42.74
N LEU A 11 -20.64 28.41 -42.08
CA LEU A 11 -19.73 29.44 -42.62
C LEU A 11 -18.28 29.00 -42.51
N LEU A 12 -17.75 28.67 -43.64
CA LEU A 12 -16.33 28.38 -43.94
C LEU A 12 -15.60 29.70 -44.15
N PHE A 13 -14.46 29.93 -43.52
CA PHE A 13 -13.50 30.96 -43.99
C PHE A 13 -12.13 30.33 -44.16
N VAL A 14 -11.74 30.27 -45.42
CA VAL A 14 -10.40 30.01 -45.94
C VAL A 14 -9.78 31.34 -46.37
N LEU A 15 -8.48 31.40 -46.35
CA LEU A 15 -7.57 32.33 -47.01
C LEU A 15 -6.65 33.08 -46.01
N THR A 16 -5.37 33.32 -46.27
CA THR A 16 -4.36 32.93 -47.28
C THR A 16 -2.99 33.33 -46.72
N LEU A 17 -2.00 32.64 -47.21
CA LEU A 17 -0.57 32.92 -47.10
C LEU A 17 -0.18 34.31 -47.63
N LEU A 18 0.78 34.97 -46.98
CA LEU A 18 1.73 35.82 -47.68
C LEU A 18 3.10 35.83 -46.99
N SER A 19 4.05 35.34 -47.75
CA SER A 19 5.50 35.37 -47.57
C SER A 19 6.04 36.74 -47.92
N CYS A 20 7.03 37.23 -47.20
CA CYS A 20 8.06 38.13 -47.74
C CYS A 20 9.33 37.99 -46.89
N GLY A 21 10.34 37.48 -47.54
CA GLY A 21 11.71 37.51 -47.04
C GLY A 21 12.40 38.83 -47.36
N LYS A 22 13.42 39.13 -46.59
CA LYS A 22 14.54 39.98 -47.05
C LYS A 22 15.85 39.52 -46.43
N LEU A 23 16.83 39.49 -47.30
CA LEU A 23 18.23 39.11 -47.13
C LEU A 23 19.11 40.24 -46.54
N PHE A 24 20.21 39.80 -45.94
CA PHE A 24 21.57 40.35 -45.81
C PHE A 24 21.80 41.73 -45.15
N THR A 25 22.68 41.73 -44.15
CA THR A 25 24.10 42.18 -44.31
C THR A 25 24.92 41.74 -43.09
N SER A 26 26.13 41.29 -43.37
CA SER A 26 27.22 40.99 -42.45
C SER A 26 27.89 42.30 -42.00
N GLU A 27 28.31 42.37 -40.73
CA GLU A 27 29.55 43.07 -40.36
C GLU A 27 30.17 42.45 -39.10
N ASP A 28 31.44 42.26 -39.23
CA ASP A 28 32.41 41.59 -38.34
C ASP A 28 32.87 42.57 -37.26
N GLN A 29 33.01 42.12 -35.99
CA GLN A 29 34.10 42.56 -35.12
C GLN A 29 34.24 41.71 -33.84
N SER A 30 35.32 41.11 -33.83
CA SER A 30 36.26 40.55 -32.86
C SER A 30 36.01 40.69 -31.34
N THR A 31 36.32 39.57 -30.69
CA THR A 31 37.05 39.35 -29.44
C THR A 31 36.38 39.63 -28.10
N LYS A 32 36.05 38.57 -27.36
CA LYS A 32 36.72 38.19 -26.10
C LYS A 32 36.28 36.79 -25.65
N HIS A 33 37.22 35.90 -25.51
CA HIS A 33 37.03 34.60 -24.86
C HIS A 33 36.68 34.80 -23.39
N GLU A 34 35.45 34.45 -23.00
CA GLU A 34 35.12 34.08 -21.65
C GLU A 34 34.77 32.57 -21.67
N VAL A 35 35.61 31.78 -21.03
CA VAL A 35 35.43 30.35 -20.86
C VAL A 35 34.27 30.16 -19.86
N ALA A 36 33.06 29.97 -20.37
CA ALA A 36 31.94 29.50 -19.56
C ALA A 36 32.19 28.03 -19.25
N VAL A 37 32.44 27.74 -18.00
CA VAL A 37 32.46 26.38 -17.48
C VAL A 37 31.05 25.82 -17.58
N ASP A 38 30.84 24.89 -18.53
CA ASP A 38 29.60 24.15 -18.74
C ASP A 38 29.44 23.16 -17.57
N SER A 39 28.70 23.58 -16.55
CA SER A 39 28.25 22.71 -15.43
C SER A 39 26.97 21.98 -15.80
N ARG A 40 26.97 21.22 -16.89
CA ARG A 40 25.94 20.22 -17.11
C ARG A 40 26.26 19.02 -16.24
N VAL A 41 25.52 18.87 -15.14
CA VAL A 41 25.34 17.58 -14.47
C VAL A 41 24.82 16.62 -15.56
N PRO A 42 25.45 15.46 -15.77
CA PRO A 42 24.92 14.51 -16.74
C PRO A 42 23.52 14.13 -16.29
N ASP A 43 22.54 14.39 -17.14
CA ASP A 43 21.20 13.82 -16.98
C ASP A 43 21.36 12.33 -16.79
N ALA A 44 20.87 11.84 -15.64
CA ALA A 44 20.82 10.41 -15.39
C ALA A 44 20.10 9.77 -16.57
N VAL A 45 20.78 8.89 -17.28
CA VAL A 45 20.21 8.11 -18.36
C VAL A 45 19.01 7.39 -17.79
N GLN A 46 17.82 7.90 -18.01
CA GLN A 46 16.57 7.20 -17.79
C GLN A 46 16.57 6.04 -18.77
N THR A 47 17.08 4.88 -18.33
CA THR A 47 16.83 3.63 -19.04
C THR A 47 15.32 3.45 -19.00
N ASP A 48 14.70 3.34 -20.15
CA ASP A 48 13.30 2.95 -20.32
C ASP A 48 13.14 1.52 -19.75
N LYS A 49 13.01 1.45 -18.42
CA LYS A 49 12.73 0.22 -17.70
C LYS A 49 11.24 0.00 -17.95
N GLY A 50 10.92 -0.98 -18.80
CA GLY A 50 9.53 -1.33 -19.14
C GLY A 50 8.62 -1.41 -17.91
N THR A 51 7.31 -1.44 -18.12
CA THR A 51 6.31 -1.55 -17.04
C THR A 51 6.62 -2.73 -16.11
N PRO A 52 6.53 -2.57 -14.77
CA PRO A 52 6.73 -3.67 -13.83
C PRO A 52 5.85 -4.88 -14.14
N ILE A 53 6.45 -6.07 -14.20
CA ILE A 53 5.74 -7.34 -14.41
C ILE A 53 5.70 -8.05 -13.05
N VAL A 54 4.52 -8.11 -12.43
CA VAL A 54 4.33 -8.73 -11.12
C VAL A 54 4.60 -10.22 -11.15
N GLY A 55 5.01 -10.82 -10.02
CA GLY A 55 5.31 -12.24 -9.92
C GLY A 55 4.18 -13.14 -10.43
N ALA A 56 2.92 -12.76 -10.18
CA ALA A 56 1.75 -13.50 -10.67
C ALA A 56 1.66 -13.61 -12.20
N ASN A 57 2.18 -12.64 -12.94
CA ASN A 57 2.21 -12.64 -14.40
C ASN A 57 3.29 -13.58 -14.97
N ARG A 58 4.27 -13.99 -14.17
CA ARG A 58 5.40 -14.81 -14.58
C ARG A 58 5.07 -16.30 -14.44
N THR A 59 3.98 -16.73 -15.07
CA THR A 59 3.42 -18.09 -14.97
C THR A 59 4.42 -19.17 -15.35
N GLU A 60 5.30 -18.91 -16.31
CA GLU A 60 6.36 -19.81 -16.74
C GLU A 60 7.37 -20.15 -15.62
N LYS A 61 7.48 -19.32 -14.58
CA LYS A 61 8.38 -19.53 -13.45
C LYS A 61 7.77 -20.42 -12.36
N TYR A 62 6.46 -20.35 -12.11
CA TYR A 62 5.87 -21.05 -10.98
C TYR A 62 4.89 -22.17 -11.35
N ILE A 63 4.26 -22.16 -12.52
CA ILE A 63 3.39 -23.27 -12.94
C ILE A 63 4.13 -24.62 -12.93
N PRO A 64 5.38 -24.74 -13.41
CA PRO A 64 6.12 -26.00 -13.31
C PRO A 64 6.30 -26.50 -11.86
N LEU A 65 6.39 -25.58 -10.88
CA LEU A 65 6.53 -25.90 -9.45
C LEU A 65 5.23 -26.44 -8.84
N LEU A 66 4.09 -26.16 -9.46
CA LEU A 66 2.75 -26.57 -9.01
C LEU A 66 2.28 -27.89 -9.62
N LYS A 67 2.98 -28.38 -10.66
CA LYS A 67 2.55 -29.56 -11.42
C LYS A 67 2.42 -30.80 -10.54
N GLY A 68 1.23 -31.42 -10.55
CA GLY A 68 0.93 -32.63 -9.81
C GLY A 68 0.77 -32.45 -8.29
N LYS A 69 0.78 -31.22 -7.80
CA LYS A 69 0.63 -30.88 -6.38
C LYS A 69 -0.76 -30.38 -6.04
N ARG A 70 -1.20 -30.61 -4.81
CA ARG A 70 -2.39 -30.02 -4.22
C ARG A 70 -2.01 -28.63 -3.71
N VAL A 71 -2.60 -27.59 -4.29
CA VAL A 71 -2.20 -26.20 -4.08
C VAL A 71 -3.17 -25.49 -3.15
N GLY A 72 -2.65 -24.92 -2.05
CA GLY A 72 -3.34 -23.91 -1.25
C GLY A 72 -2.95 -22.50 -1.71
N ILE A 73 -3.88 -21.58 -1.75
CA ILE A 73 -3.59 -20.20 -2.21
C ILE A 73 -4.03 -19.19 -1.15
N VAL A 74 -3.12 -18.34 -0.70
CA VAL A 74 -3.42 -17.15 0.11
C VAL A 74 -3.65 -16.00 -0.84
N ALA A 75 -4.90 -15.54 -0.95
CA ALA A 75 -5.33 -14.58 -1.97
C ALA A 75 -6.46 -13.67 -1.52
N ASN A 76 -6.54 -12.50 -2.13
CA ASN A 76 -7.66 -11.57 -2.04
C ASN A 76 -7.96 -10.94 -3.43
N GLN A 77 -8.75 -9.87 -3.49
CA GLN A 77 -9.11 -9.19 -4.74
C GLN A 77 -7.91 -8.67 -5.54
N THR A 78 -6.75 -8.47 -4.90
CA THR A 78 -5.53 -7.99 -5.58
C THR A 78 -4.73 -9.10 -6.25
N SER A 79 -5.09 -10.36 -5.99
CA SER A 79 -4.43 -11.56 -6.52
C SER A 79 -4.84 -11.78 -7.98
N VAL A 80 -4.24 -11.01 -8.89
CA VAL A 80 -4.63 -10.98 -10.32
C VAL A 80 -3.42 -11.14 -11.23
N ILE A 81 -3.66 -11.76 -12.38
CA ILE A 81 -2.77 -11.79 -13.54
C ILE A 81 -3.27 -10.75 -14.53
N PHE A 82 -2.43 -9.79 -14.89
CA PHE A 82 -2.76 -8.73 -15.83
C PHE A 82 -2.58 -9.20 -17.26
N THR A 83 -3.48 -8.77 -18.14
CA THR A 83 -3.36 -8.79 -19.61
C THR A 83 -3.31 -7.34 -20.10
N ASN A 84 -3.09 -7.12 -21.40
CA ASN A 84 -2.91 -5.77 -21.95
C ASN A 84 -4.05 -4.79 -21.58
N GLU A 85 -5.29 -5.27 -21.48
CA GLU A 85 -6.47 -4.40 -21.24
C GLU A 85 -7.30 -4.84 -20.03
N ASN A 86 -7.04 -6.03 -19.47
CA ASN A 86 -7.85 -6.65 -18.44
C ASN A 86 -6.99 -7.38 -17.40
N HIS A 87 -7.66 -8.01 -16.45
CA HIS A 87 -7.02 -8.91 -15.51
C HIS A 87 -7.94 -10.10 -15.22
N THR A 88 -7.32 -11.20 -14.80
CA THR A 88 -8.03 -12.41 -14.34
C THR A 88 -7.53 -12.73 -12.93
N HIS A 89 -8.44 -13.06 -12.02
CA HIS A 89 -8.06 -13.47 -10.68
C HIS A 89 -7.14 -14.71 -10.74
N LEU A 90 -6.07 -14.72 -9.93
CA LEU A 90 -5.07 -15.79 -9.95
C LEU A 90 -5.69 -17.18 -9.81
N VAL A 91 -6.62 -17.36 -8.87
CA VAL A 91 -7.30 -18.66 -8.66
C VAL A 91 -8.04 -19.11 -9.91
N ASP A 92 -8.76 -18.21 -10.56
CA ASP A 92 -9.51 -18.51 -11.78
C ASP A 92 -8.54 -18.92 -12.92
N SER A 93 -7.41 -18.21 -13.05
CA SER A 93 -6.37 -18.51 -14.04
C SER A 93 -5.71 -19.86 -13.80
N LEU A 94 -5.37 -20.18 -12.55
CA LEU A 94 -4.75 -21.45 -12.20
C LEU A 94 -5.67 -22.64 -12.44
N LEU A 95 -6.97 -22.52 -12.14
CA LEU A 95 -7.97 -23.53 -12.44
C LEU A 95 -8.11 -23.75 -13.97
N ALA A 96 -8.13 -22.65 -14.75
CA ALA A 96 -8.17 -22.74 -16.22
C ALA A 96 -6.92 -23.43 -16.80
N LEU A 97 -5.76 -23.28 -16.14
CA LEU A 97 -4.51 -23.98 -16.46
C LEU A 97 -4.43 -25.38 -15.86
N GLN A 98 -5.54 -25.92 -15.34
CA GLN A 98 -5.65 -27.26 -14.74
C GLN A 98 -4.71 -27.50 -13.54
N VAL A 99 -4.34 -26.45 -12.82
CA VAL A 99 -3.65 -26.57 -11.53
C VAL A 99 -4.64 -27.09 -10.50
N ASN A 100 -4.24 -28.09 -9.72
CA ASN A 100 -5.07 -28.68 -8.68
C ASN A 100 -5.14 -27.78 -7.43
N VAL A 101 -5.91 -26.69 -7.50
CA VAL A 101 -6.19 -25.80 -6.37
C VAL A 101 -7.22 -26.47 -5.47
N VAL A 102 -6.89 -26.65 -4.20
CA VAL A 102 -7.76 -27.38 -3.25
C VAL A 102 -8.38 -26.48 -2.18
N THR A 103 -7.77 -25.34 -1.87
CA THR A 103 -8.22 -24.43 -0.80
C THR A 103 -7.72 -23.01 -1.05
N VAL A 104 -8.55 -22.04 -0.71
CA VAL A 104 -8.18 -20.62 -0.64
C VAL A 104 -8.14 -20.16 0.81
N PHE A 105 -7.09 -19.45 1.18
CA PHE A 105 -6.95 -18.75 2.45
C PHE A 105 -7.16 -17.26 2.24
N SER A 106 -8.09 -16.67 2.95
CA SER A 106 -8.50 -15.28 2.78
C SER A 106 -8.04 -14.42 3.94
N PRO A 107 -7.29 -13.31 3.68
CA PRO A 107 -6.89 -12.36 4.71
C PRO A 107 -8.03 -11.42 5.08
N GLU A 108 -7.70 -10.36 5.83
CA GLU A 108 -8.58 -9.21 6.07
C GLU A 108 -9.16 -8.69 4.75
N HIS A 109 -10.38 -8.18 4.77
CA HIS A 109 -11.20 -7.79 3.61
C HIS A 109 -11.77 -8.94 2.78
N GLY A 110 -11.44 -10.20 3.08
CA GLY A 110 -12.04 -11.36 2.40
C GLY A 110 -11.43 -11.70 1.03
N PHE A 111 -11.82 -12.83 0.49
CA PHE A 111 -11.26 -13.36 -0.76
C PHE A 111 -11.58 -12.50 -1.99
N ARG A 112 -12.77 -11.93 -2.06
CA ARG A 112 -13.20 -11.04 -3.17
C ARG A 112 -13.26 -9.56 -2.74
N GLY A 113 -12.71 -9.20 -1.55
CA GLY A 113 -12.50 -7.81 -1.14
C GLY A 113 -13.73 -7.04 -0.68
N GLN A 114 -14.76 -7.71 -0.17
CA GLN A 114 -16.04 -7.08 0.19
C GLN A 114 -16.20 -6.79 1.70
N ALA A 115 -15.26 -7.20 2.54
CA ALA A 115 -15.35 -6.99 3.99
C ALA A 115 -14.69 -5.68 4.44
N ASP A 116 -15.30 -4.98 5.42
CA ASP A 116 -14.73 -3.78 6.05
C ASP A 116 -13.46 -4.12 6.88
N ALA A 117 -12.67 -3.10 7.22
CA ALA A 117 -11.52 -3.24 8.10
C ALA A 117 -11.96 -3.77 9.48
N ALA A 118 -11.23 -4.77 9.98
CA ALA A 118 -11.54 -5.51 11.20
C ALA A 118 -12.89 -6.26 11.20
N GLU A 119 -13.61 -6.32 10.07
CA GLU A 119 -14.80 -7.15 9.94
C GLU A 119 -14.42 -8.64 9.99
N HIS A 120 -15.20 -9.42 10.72
CA HIS A 120 -15.01 -10.86 10.80
C HIS A 120 -15.33 -11.53 9.46
N VAL A 121 -14.32 -12.08 8.80
CA VAL A 121 -14.48 -12.89 7.58
C VAL A 121 -14.71 -14.34 8.00
N ALA A 122 -15.86 -14.89 7.67
CA ALA A 122 -16.18 -16.29 7.97
C ALA A 122 -15.58 -17.23 6.91
N ASP A 123 -15.37 -18.50 7.31
CA ASP A 123 -15.11 -19.57 6.37
C ASP A 123 -16.33 -19.77 5.45
N GLY A 124 -16.07 -20.22 4.22
CA GLY A 124 -17.13 -20.37 3.23
C GLY A 124 -16.70 -21.17 2.01
N VAL A 125 -17.46 -20.99 0.95
CA VAL A 125 -17.17 -21.57 -0.38
C VAL A 125 -17.25 -20.47 -1.40
N ASP A 126 -16.25 -20.37 -2.27
CA ASP A 126 -16.28 -19.43 -3.40
C ASP A 126 -17.38 -19.83 -4.39
N THR A 127 -18.39 -19.01 -4.54
CA THR A 127 -19.55 -19.30 -5.39
C THR A 127 -19.23 -19.49 -6.86
N LYS A 128 -18.10 -18.93 -7.31
CA LYS A 128 -17.65 -19.02 -8.70
C LYS A 128 -16.92 -20.34 -8.99
N THR A 129 -16.09 -20.78 -8.07
CA THR A 129 -15.19 -21.93 -8.31
C THR A 129 -15.56 -23.18 -7.52
N GLY A 130 -16.41 -23.07 -6.50
CA GLY A 130 -16.73 -24.13 -5.58
C GLY A 130 -15.63 -24.46 -4.56
N LEU A 131 -14.52 -23.72 -4.55
CA LEU A 131 -13.40 -23.96 -3.63
C LEU A 131 -13.75 -23.55 -2.20
N PRO A 132 -13.29 -24.31 -1.20
CA PRO A 132 -13.40 -23.90 0.20
C PRO A 132 -12.52 -22.67 0.45
N ILE A 133 -13.09 -21.71 1.18
CA ILE A 133 -12.40 -20.51 1.67
C ILE A 133 -12.21 -20.64 3.17
N ILE A 134 -10.98 -20.52 3.63
CA ILE A 134 -10.61 -20.49 5.05
C ILE A 134 -10.19 -19.07 5.40
N SER A 135 -10.85 -18.48 6.38
CA SER A 135 -10.54 -17.14 6.85
C SER A 135 -9.27 -17.12 7.71
N LEU A 136 -8.36 -16.21 7.39
CA LEU A 136 -7.20 -15.84 8.22
C LEU A 136 -7.43 -14.50 8.95
N HIS A 137 -8.69 -14.06 9.03
CA HIS A 137 -9.08 -12.85 9.76
C HIS A 137 -10.34 -13.08 10.58
N GLY A 138 -10.18 -13.14 11.90
CA GLY A 138 -11.27 -13.41 12.82
C GLY A 138 -10.83 -14.33 13.97
N LYS A 139 -11.43 -15.50 14.10
CA LYS A 139 -11.11 -16.47 15.17
C LYS A 139 -9.68 -17.01 15.06
N THR A 140 -9.23 -17.28 13.86
CA THR A 140 -7.87 -17.76 13.57
C THR A 140 -7.18 -16.80 12.61
N ARG A 141 -5.87 -16.59 12.80
CA ARG A 141 -5.03 -15.79 11.92
C ARG A 141 -3.93 -16.61 11.24
N LYS A 142 -3.75 -17.84 11.72
CA LYS A 142 -2.76 -18.80 11.25
C LYS A 142 -3.49 -20.01 10.68
N PRO A 143 -3.12 -20.52 9.49
CA PRO A 143 -3.65 -21.78 8.98
C PRO A 143 -3.47 -22.90 10.01
N LEU A 144 -4.53 -23.66 10.29
CA LEU A 144 -4.47 -24.76 11.24
C LEU A 144 -3.89 -26.02 10.57
N PRO A 145 -3.27 -26.95 11.33
CA PRO A 145 -2.70 -28.17 10.76
C PRO A 145 -3.69 -29.01 9.96
N GLU A 146 -4.97 -29.06 10.35
CA GLU A 146 -6.02 -29.75 9.62
C GLU A 146 -6.26 -29.19 8.23
N HIS A 147 -6.14 -27.87 8.05
CA HIS A 147 -6.27 -27.23 6.74
C HIS A 147 -5.10 -27.56 5.82
N LEU A 148 -3.93 -27.82 6.41
CA LEU A 148 -2.68 -28.02 5.67
C LEU A 148 -2.46 -29.45 5.23
N LYS A 149 -3.14 -30.46 5.85
CA LYS A 149 -3.02 -31.89 5.50
C LYS A 149 -3.32 -32.22 4.04
N VAL A 150 -4.14 -31.41 3.39
CA VAL A 150 -4.55 -31.60 1.99
C VAL A 150 -3.71 -30.79 1.00
N ILE A 151 -2.65 -30.11 1.47
CA ILE A 151 -1.84 -29.17 0.68
C ILE A 151 -0.41 -29.69 0.58
N ASP A 152 0.14 -29.69 -0.63
CA ASP A 152 1.53 -30.05 -0.91
C ASP A 152 2.42 -28.82 -1.12
N VAL A 153 1.82 -27.69 -1.49
CA VAL A 153 2.49 -26.41 -1.70
C VAL A 153 1.52 -25.26 -1.45
N MET A 154 2.00 -24.20 -0.81
CA MET A 154 1.26 -22.97 -0.58
C MET A 154 1.73 -21.89 -1.55
N VAL A 155 0.81 -21.09 -2.10
CA VAL A 155 1.08 -19.90 -2.90
C VAL A 155 0.57 -18.68 -2.13
N PHE A 156 1.36 -17.63 -2.03
CA PHE A 156 0.99 -16.35 -1.44
C PHE A 156 1.01 -15.26 -2.51
N ASP A 157 -0.12 -14.60 -2.75
CA ASP A 157 -0.26 -13.54 -3.73
C ASP A 157 -1.19 -12.44 -3.21
N ILE A 158 -0.63 -11.45 -2.54
CA ILE A 158 -1.37 -10.31 -1.97
C ILE A 158 -0.57 -9.03 -2.17
N GLN A 159 -1.24 -7.94 -2.57
CA GLN A 159 -0.66 -6.61 -2.67
C GLN A 159 -0.58 -5.94 -1.30
N ASP A 160 0.63 -5.63 -0.84
CA ASP A 160 0.89 -4.79 0.33
C ASP A 160 1.07 -3.31 -0.07
N VAL A 161 1.05 -2.40 0.91
CA VAL A 161 1.24 -0.96 0.69
C VAL A 161 2.46 -0.38 1.41
N GLY A 162 3.34 -1.21 1.96
CA GLY A 162 4.61 -0.79 2.55
C GLY A 162 4.54 -0.15 3.93
N VAL A 163 3.44 -0.32 4.64
CA VAL A 163 3.20 0.33 5.94
C VAL A 163 3.00 -0.72 7.02
N ARG A 164 3.75 -0.62 8.13
CA ARG A 164 3.80 -1.64 9.19
C ARG A 164 2.44 -2.04 9.75
N PHE A 165 1.50 -1.11 9.92
CA PHE A 165 0.18 -1.41 10.46
C PHE A 165 -0.82 -1.90 9.41
N TYR A 166 -0.43 -2.02 8.14
CA TYR A 166 -1.20 -2.71 7.12
C TYR A 166 -0.97 -4.21 7.25
N THR A 167 -2.04 -4.98 7.48
CA THR A 167 -1.96 -6.29 8.15
C THR A 167 -1.43 -7.46 7.31
N TYR A 168 -1.21 -7.28 6.01
CA TYR A 168 -0.82 -8.39 5.13
C TYR A 168 0.57 -8.95 5.40
N ILE A 169 1.50 -8.14 5.90
CA ILE A 169 2.79 -8.63 6.41
C ILE A 169 2.64 -9.51 7.65
N SER A 170 1.61 -9.30 8.46
CA SER A 170 1.29 -10.15 9.61
C SER A 170 0.60 -11.45 9.17
N THR A 171 -0.26 -11.39 8.14
CA THR A 171 -0.80 -12.58 7.49
C THR A 171 0.31 -13.44 6.89
N LEU A 172 1.28 -12.82 6.18
CA LEU A 172 2.47 -13.50 5.65
C LEU A 172 3.23 -14.24 6.75
N HIS A 173 3.50 -13.58 7.89
CA HIS A 173 4.18 -14.20 9.03
C HIS A 173 3.48 -15.49 9.48
N TYR A 174 2.17 -15.44 9.71
CA TYR A 174 1.43 -16.61 10.18
C TYR A 174 1.32 -17.73 9.14
N VAL A 175 1.26 -17.39 7.86
CA VAL A 175 1.31 -18.38 6.77
C VAL A 175 2.69 -19.03 6.70
N MET A 176 3.76 -18.25 6.75
CA MET A 176 5.14 -18.77 6.80
C MET A 176 5.36 -19.68 8.00
N GLU A 177 4.86 -19.30 9.18
CA GLU A 177 4.99 -20.08 10.40
C GLU A 177 4.24 -21.41 10.27
N ALA A 178 3.01 -21.38 9.77
CA ALA A 178 2.22 -22.59 9.56
C ALA A 178 2.86 -23.54 8.52
N CYS A 179 3.39 -22.98 7.43
CA CYS A 179 4.12 -23.73 6.41
C CYS A 179 5.40 -24.37 6.96
N ALA A 180 6.20 -23.62 7.74
CA ALA A 180 7.40 -24.14 8.38
C ALA A 180 7.13 -25.29 9.34
N GLU A 181 6.09 -25.16 10.19
CA GLU A 181 5.71 -26.18 11.16
C GLU A 181 5.19 -27.48 10.51
N ASN A 182 4.67 -27.41 9.28
CA ASN A 182 4.10 -28.54 8.56
C ASN A 182 4.94 -28.99 7.35
N ASN A 183 6.15 -28.44 7.17
CA ASN A 183 7.06 -28.74 6.06
C ASN A 183 6.43 -28.54 4.68
N ILE A 184 5.63 -27.49 4.53
CA ILE A 184 4.99 -27.13 3.26
C ILE A 184 5.80 -26.01 2.61
N PRO A 185 6.32 -26.18 1.38
CA PRO A 185 6.99 -25.10 0.66
C PRO A 185 5.99 -23.97 0.32
N LEU A 186 6.47 -22.73 0.42
CA LEU A 186 5.72 -21.52 0.15
C LEU A 186 6.28 -20.79 -1.07
N ILE A 187 5.45 -20.58 -2.08
CA ILE A 187 5.78 -19.77 -3.26
C ILE A 187 5.14 -18.39 -3.09
N ILE A 188 5.96 -17.34 -3.12
CA ILE A 188 5.53 -15.95 -2.99
C ILE A 188 5.57 -15.30 -4.37
N LEU A 189 4.42 -14.88 -4.87
CA LEU A 189 4.29 -14.10 -6.10
C LEU A 189 4.42 -12.62 -5.75
N ASP A 190 5.64 -12.08 -5.88
CA ASP A 190 5.96 -10.76 -5.38
C ASP A 190 5.31 -9.64 -6.20
N ARG A 191 5.03 -8.50 -5.54
CA ARG A 191 4.35 -7.33 -6.10
C ARG A 191 5.10 -6.04 -5.71
N PRO A 192 5.07 -5.00 -6.58
CA PRO A 192 5.66 -3.71 -6.26
C PRO A 192 5.08 -3.11 -4.98
N ASN A 193 5.92 -2.45 -4.20
CA ASN A 193 5.48 -1.66 -3.05
C ASN A 193 5.25 -0.21 -3.49
N PRO A 194 4.02 0.34 -3.43
CA PRO A 194 3.72 1.71 -3.86
C PRO A 194 4.37 2.79 -2.97
N ASN A 195 4.78 2.44 -1.72
CA ASN A 195 5.56 3.27 -0.82
C ASN A 195 6.99 2.71 -0.65
N GLY A 196 7.54 2.05 -1.68
CA GLY A 196 8.87 1.41 -1.65
C GLY A 196 10.04 2.38 -1.70
N ASN A 197 9.82 3.60 -2.20
CA ASN A 197 10.84 4.59 -2.50
C ASN A 197 11.41 5.32 -1.28
N TYR A 198 10.89 5.06 -0.06
CA TYR A 198 11.47 5.59 1.16
C TYR A 198 11.28 4.66 2.37
N VAL A 199 12.11 4.87 3.39
CA VAL A 199 12.06 4.14 4.68
C VAL A 199 12.03 5.19 5.78
N ASP A 200 10.95 5.21 6.59
CA ASP A 200 10.78 6.27 7.58
C ASP A 200 9.86 5.89 8.75
N GLY A 201 9.86 6.76 9.77
CA GLY A 201 9.07 6.61 10.98
C GLY A 201 9.71 5.73 12.04
N PRO A 202 9.11 5.65 13.24
CA PRO A 202 9.67 4.90 14.35
C PRO A 202 9.66 3.39 14.09
N VAL A 203 10.74 2.72 14.48
CA VAL A 203 10.83 1.26 14.52
C VAL A 203 9.93 0.74 15.65
N LEU A 204 9.22 -0.37 15.40
CA LEU A 204 8.39 -1.02 16.42
C LEU A 204 9.24 -1.48 17.60
N ASN A 205 8.86 -1.06 18.80
CA ASN A 205 9.34 -1.66 20.03
C ASN A 205 8.61 -3.01 20.22
N PRO A 206 9.32 -4.14 20.38
CA PRO A 206 8.70 -5.47 20.52
C PRO A 206 7.66 -5.59 21.64
N LYS A 207 7.70 -4.73 22.66
CA LYS A 207 6.67 -4.67 23.73
C LYS A 207 5.27 -4.33 23.20
N HIS A 208 5.18 -3.70 22.04
CA HIS A 208 3.93 -3.32 21.36
C HIS A 208 3.59 -4.24 20.19
N LYS A 209 4.21 -5.44 20.12
CA LYS A 209 3.92 -6.45 19.11
C LYS A 209 2.42 -6.79 19.10
N SER A 210 1.83 -6.74 17.92
CA SER A 210 0.42 -7.05 17.69
C SER A 210 0.19 -7.44 16.23
N PHE A 211 -1.05 -7.73 15.84
CA PHE A 211 -1.37 -8.01 14.45
C PHE A 211 -1.19 -6.78 13.51
N VAL A 212 -1.31 -5.57 14.04
CA VAL A 212 -1.02 -4.32 13.30
C VAL A 212 0.43 -3.82 13.48
N GLY A 213 1.33 -4.72 13.92
CA GLY A 213 2.75 -4.44 14.10
C GLY A 213 3.47 -5.67 14.64
N MET A 214 3.87 -6.57 13.74
CA MET A 214 4.40 -7.88 14.11
C MET A 214 5.91 -7.85 14.41
N HIS A 215 6.67 -7.06 13.67
CA HIS A 215 8.13 -7.12 13.66
C HIS A 215 8.78 -5.75 13.95
N PRO A 216 10.04 -5.73 14.45
CA PRO A 216 10.76 -4.51 14.75
C PRO A 216 11.28 -3.81 13.47
N VAL A 217 10.35 -3.36 12.63
CA VAL A 217 10.61 -2.62 11.39
C VAL A 217 10.14 -1.18 11.50
N ALA A 218 10.66 -0.30 10.64
CA ALA A 218 10.18 1.08 10.53
C ALA A 218 8.70 1.14 10.17
N LEU A 219 8.02 2.26 10.47
CA LEU A 219 6.61 2.45 10.15
C LEU A 219 6.36 2.32 8.64
N VAL A 220 7.20 2.95 7.81
CA VAL A 220 7.29 2.70 6.37
C VAL A 220 8.52 1.84 6.15
N HIS A 221 8.30 0.56 5.84
CA HIS A 221 9.39 -0.41 5.84
C HIS A 221 10.19 -0.48 4.54
N GLY A 222 9.64 0.06 3.43
CA GLY A 222 10.34 0.15 2.16
C GLY A 222 10.68 -1.21 1.50
N MET A 223 9.91 -2.26 1.74
CA MET A 223 10.18 -3.62 1.23
C MET A 223 8.96 -4.14 0.49
N THR A 224 9.18 -5.00 -0.51
CA THR A 224 8.12 -5.83 -1.08
C THR A 224 7.75 -6.97 -0.12
N ILE A 225 6.66 -7.70 -0.42
CA ILE A 225 6.27 -8.90 0.35
C ILE A 225 7.36 -9.98 0.28
N GLY A 226 7.97 -10.17 -0.90
CA GLY A 226 9.06 -11.14 -1.08
C GLY A 226 10.29 -10.81 -0.23
N GLU A 227 10.73 -9.56 -0.25
CA GLU A 227 11.83 -9.07 0.59
C GLU A 227 11.52 -9.20 2.08
N TYR A 228 10.28 -8.88 2.46
CA TYR A 228 9.83 -8.99 3.84
C TYR A 228 9.84 -10.46 4.33
N ALA A 229 9.45 -11.42 3.48
CA ALA A 229 9.54 -12.85 3.78
C ALA A 229 10.98 -13.30 4.01
N GLN A 230 11.94 -12.82 3.19
CA GLN A 230 13.36 -13.10 3.41
C GLN A 230 13.83 -12.57 4.77
N MET A 231 13.40 -11.37 5.16
CA MET A 231 13.74 -10.79 6.45
C MET A 231 13.13 -11.61 7.61
N ILE A 232 11.87 -12.05 7.52
CA ILE A 232 11.25 -12.91 8.53
C ILE A 232 12.10 -14.16 8.77
N ASN A 233 12.52 -14.84 7.71
CA ASN A 233 13.39 -16.02 7.80
C ASN A 233 14.78 -15.67 8.35
N GLY A 234 15.43 -14.67 7.74
CA GLY A 234 16.83 -14.33 8.06
C GLY A 234 17.03 -13.84 9.49
N GLU A 235 16.05 -13.11 10.03
CA GLU A 235 16.04 -12.64 11.41
C GLU A 235 15.40 -13.66 12.38
N LYS A 236 15.00 -14.85 11.90
CA LYS A 236 14.42 -15.94 12.69
C LYS A 236 13.20 -15.50 13.51
N TRP A 237 12.30 -14.72 12.91
CA TRP A 237 11.15 -14.16 13.60
C TRP A 237 9.97 -15.12 13.76
N LEU A 238 9.99 -16.26 13.07
CA LEU A 238 9.00 -17.33 13.28
C LEU A 238 9.18 -18.01 14.64
N ALA A 239 8.13 -18.63 15.15
CA ALA A 239 8.16 -19.32 16.43
C ALA A 239 9.31 -20.34 16.51
N ASN A 240 10.01 -20.37 17.65
CA ASN A 240 11.16 -21.24 17.89
C ASN A 240 12.33 -21.07 16.90
N GLY A 241 12.38 -19.93 16.17
CA GLY A 241 13.38 -19.68 15.14
C GLY A 241 13.25 -20.59 13.91
N ALA A 242 12.06 -21.14 13.68
CA ALA A 242 11.76 -21.93 12.49
C ALA A 242 12.04 -21.14 11.21
N GLN A 243 12.31 -21.83 10.13
CA GLN A 243 12.51 -21.24 8.81
C GLN A 243 11.53 -21.88 7.83
N CYS A 244 10.85 -21.06 7.05
CA CYS A 244 9.95 -21.51 5.99
C CYS A 244 10.76 -21.75 4.71
N ASP A 245 10.50 -22.84 4.01
CA ASP A 245 11.02 -23.07 2.66
C ASP A 245 10.28 -22.14 1.68
N ILE A 246 10.92 -21.04 1.28
CA ILE A 246 10.32 -20.01 0.43
C ILE A 246 10.96 -19.97 -0.95
N THR A 247 10.13 -19.87 -1.98
CA THR A 247 10.51 -19.52 -3.35
C THR A 247 9.83 -18.21 -3.74
N ILE A 248 10.61 -17.19 -4.12
CA ILE A 248 10.07 -15.88 -4.49
C ILE A 248 10.09 -15.76 -6.01
N ILE A 249 8.93 -15.48 -6.60
CA ILE A 249 8.80 -15.10 -8.00
C ILE A 249 8.84 -13.58 -8.05
N SER A 250 10.00 -13.05 -8.36
CA SER A 250 10.29 -11.61 -8.32
C SER A 250 9.51 -10.82 -9.38
N VAL A 251 9.33 -9.52 -9.12
CA VAL A 251 8.84 -8.54 -10.09
C VAL A 251 9.93 -8.25 -11.12
N GLU A 252 9.60 -8.19 -12.41
CA GLU A 252 10.52 -7.69 -13.44
C GLU A 252 10.35 -6.20 -13.67
N ASN A 253 11.40 -5.53 -14.13
CA ASN A 253 11.43 -4.09 -14.42
C ASN A 253 11.08 -3.20 -13.22
N TYR A 254 11.38 -3.65 -12.01
CA TYR A 254 11.09 -2.95 -10.77
C TYR A 254 12.39 -2.58 -10.01
N THR A 255 12.38 -1.40 -9.43
CA THR A 255 13.34 -0.93 -8.42
C THR A 255 12.55 -0.25 -7.32
N HIS A 256 13.18 -0.02 -6.15
CA HIS A 256 12.52 0.72 -5.07
C HIS A 256 12.13 2.16 -5.48
N GLU A 257 12.83 2.76 -6.45
CA GLU A 257 12.49 4.10 -6.97
C GLU A 257 11.33 4.10 -7.99
N THR A 258 10.82 2.93 -8.36
CA THR A 258 9.71 2.80 -9.33
C THR A 258 8.41 3.26 -8.70
N LEU A 259 7.84 4.36 -9.19
CA LEU A 259 6.49 4.77 -8.84
C LEU A 259 5.50 3.77 -9.44
N TYR A 260 4.64 3.22 -8.62
CA TYR A 260 3.70 2.18 -9.03
C TYR A 260 2.28 2.49 -8.54
N SER A 261 1.42 2.86 -9.48
CA SER A 261 -0.01 3.00 -9.22
C SER A 261 -0.65 1.61 -9.15
N LEU A 262 -1.42 1.35 -8.09
CA LEU A 262 -2.06 0.06 -7.90
C LEU A 262 -3.30 -0.07 -8.81
N PRO A 263 -3.30 -0.99 -9.79
CA PRO A 263 -4.45 -1.17 -10.68
C PRO A 263 -5.70 -1.69 -9.97
N ILE A 264 -5.52 -2.36 -8.82
CA ILE A 264 -6.60 -2.90 -7.99
C ILE A 264 -6.48 -2.28 -6.58
N LYS A 265 -7.57 -1.73 -6.07
CA LYS A 265 -7.62 -1.21 -4.69
C LYS A 265 -7.15 -2.28 -3.69
N PRO A 266 -6.14 -1.99 -2.84
CA PRO A 266 -5.65 -2.98 -1.86
C PRO A 266 -6.65 -3.18 -0.71
N SER A 267 -7.50 -2.20 -0.44
CA SER A 267 -8.63 -2.30 0.50
C SER A 267 -9.74 -1.32 0.12
N PRO A 268 -10.97 -1.49 0.64
CA PRO A 268 -12.05 -0.52 0.43
C PRO A 268 -11.73 0.89 0.92
N ASN A 269 -10.79 1.02 1.89
CA ASN A 269 -10.39 2.29 2.47
C ASN A 269 -9.14 2.94 1.81
N LEU A 270 -8.55 2.31 0.82
CA LEU A 270 -7.43 2.86 0.03
C LEU A 270 -7.82 2.92 -1.45
N PRO A 271 -8.73 3.84 -1.83
CA PRO A 271 -9.37 3.82 -3.13
C PRO A 271 -8.48 4.24 -4.30
N ASN A 272 -7.39 4.95 -4.04
CA ASN A 272 -6.51 5.54 -5.06
C ASN A 272 -5.10 5.83 -4.54
N ASP A 273 -4.19 6.24 -5.42
CA ASP A 273 -2.79 6.51 -5.10
C ASP A 273 -2.63 7.62 -4.05
N LYS A 274 -3.48 8.64 -4.07
CA LYS A 274 -3.46 9.72 -3.06
C LYS A 274 -3.71 9.17 -1.65
N ALA A 275 -4.71 8.32 -1.49
CA ALA A 275 -4.99 7.66 -0.21
C ALA A 275 -3.81 6.77 0.23
N ILE A 276 -3.22 6.01 -0.69
CA ILE A 276 -2.09 5.12 -0.43
C ILE A 276 -0.85 5.91 -0.01
N ASN A 277 -0.56 7.03 -0.69
CA ASN A 277 0.57 7.90 -0.38
C ASN A 277 0.42 8.60 0.98
N LEU A 278 -0.79 9.06 1.33
CA LEU A 278 -1.06 9.72 2.61
C LEU A 278 -1.22 8.73 3.78
N TYR A 279 -1.54 7.47 3.50
CA TYR A 279 -1.86 6.46 4.51
C TYR A 279 -0.77 6.26 5.57
N PRO A 280 0.54 6.23 5.28
CA PRO A 280 1.56 6.14 6.32
C PRO A 280 1.41 7.19 7.43
N SER A 281 1.06 8.42 7.05
CA SER A 281 0.92 9.55 7.98
C SER A 281 -0.48 9.63 8.62
N LEU A 282 -1.54 9.31 7.88
CA LEU A 282 -2.92 9.40 8.36
C LEU A 282 -3.41 8.13 9.06
N GLY A 283 -2.77 6.98 8.85
CA GLY A 283 -3.12 5.73 9.52
C GLY A 283 -2.94 5.79 11.04
N LEU A 284 -2.10 6.67 11.57
CA LEU A 284 -2.00 6.92 13.00
C LEU A 284 -3.31 7.42 13.63
N PHE A 285 -4.20 8.06 12.85
CA PHE A 285 -5.51 8.48 13.31
C PHE A 285 -6.43 7.30 13.69
N GLU A 286 -6.15 6.09 13.21
CA GLU A 286 -6.88 4.89 13.64
C GLU A 286 -6.81 4.71 15.15
N GLY A 287 -5.69 5.09 15.76
CA GLY A 287 -5.48 5.08 17.21
C GLY A 287 -5.96 6.32 17.95
N THR A 288 -6.71 7.23 17.33
CA THR A 288 -7.19 8.50 17.93
C THR A 288 -8.70 8.62 17.84
N THR A 289 -9.24 9.72 18.40
CA THR A 289 -10.67 10.06 18.25
C THR A 289 -10.97 10.80 16.94
N ILE A 290 -9.97 11.12 16.12
CA ILE A 290 -10.13 11.87 14.88
C ILE A 290 -10.58 10.92 13.74
N ASN A 291 -11.50 11.37 12.91
CA ASN A 291 -11.87 10.69 11.67
C ASN A 291 -10.84 11.02 10.58
N ALA A 292 -10.34 10.00 9.89
CA ALA A 292 -9.39 10.11 8.77
C ALA A 292 -10.08 9.94 7.40
N GLY A 293 -11.26 10.54 7.23
CA GLY A 293 -12.02 10.47 5.97
C GLY A 293 -12.79 9.16 5.77
N ARG A 294 -12.69 8.19 6.67
CA ARG A 294 -13.49 6.96 6.59
C ARG A 294 -14.99 7.29 6.72
N GLY A 295 -15.82 6.59 5.94
CA GLY A 295 -17.23 6.94 5.80
C GLY A 295 -17.46 8.11 4.83
N THR A 296 -16.51 8.42 3.96
CA THR A 296 -16.62 9.32 2.79
C THR A 296 -15.94 8.67 1.58
N ASP A 297 -16.03 9.27 0.40
CA ASP A 297 -15.32 8.80 -0.81
C ASP A 297 -13.83 9.19 -0.83
N PHE A 298 -13.34 9.82 0.27
CA PHE A 298 -11.98 10.35 0.39
C PHE A 298 -11.25 9.80 1.62
N GLN A 299 -11.32 8.49 1.80
CA GLN A 299 -10.64 7.78 2.88
C GLN A 299 -9.14 8.09 2.85
N PHE A 300 -8.58 8.42 4.02
CA PHE A 300 -7.19 8.84 4.21
C PHE A 300 -6.72 9.99 3.31
N GLN A 301 -7.67 10.85 2.86
CA GLN A 301 -7.40 12.06 2.09
C GLN A 301 -7.92 13.33 2.77
N ARG A 302 -8.42 13.20 3.99
CA ARG A 302 -8.89 14.26 4.89
C ARG A 302 -8.88 13.79 6.33
N TYR A 303 -8.92 14.72 7.26
CA TYR A 303 -9.14 14.40 8.67
C TYR A 303 -9.93 15.49 9.37
N GLY A 304 -10.64 15.13 10.45
CA GLY A 304 -11.42 16.10 11.21
C GLY A 304 -12.22 15.48 12.34
N ALA A 305 -12.88 16.37 13.08
CA ALA A 305 -13.76 16.01 14.18
C ALA A 305 -14.84 17.07 14.40
N PRO A 306 -15.98 16.74 15.06
CA PRO A 306 -17.02 17.73 15.36
C PRO A 306 -16.59 18.83 16.33
N PHE A 307 -15.60 18.53 17.17
CA PHE A 307 -15.07 19.43 18.17
C PHE A 307 -13.90 20.32 17.70
N PHE A 308 -13.47 20.18 16.44
CA PHE A 308 -12.46 21.08 15.87
C PHE A 308 -13.03 22.51 15.72
N PRO A 309 -12.16 23.52 15.72
CA PRO A 309 -12.55 24.87 15.36
C PRO A 309 -13.24 24.87 13.98
N LYS A 310 -14.29 25.67 13.84
CA LYS A 310 -15.00 25.85 12.58
C LYS A 310 -14.03 26.35 11.49
N THR A 311 -14.00 25.66 10.37
CA THR A 311 -13.24 26.00 9.17
C THR A 311 -14.18 26.02 7.96
N GLU A 312 -13.71 26.52 6.83
CA GLU A 312 -14.48 26.47 5.56
C GLU A 312 -14.70 25.03 5.10
N PHE A 313 -13.72 24.15 5.33
CA PHE A 313 -13.82 22.73 5.00
C PHE A 313 -14.52 21.95 6.11
N SER A 314 -15.56 21.22 5.73
CA SER A 314 -16.29 20.32 6.61
C SER A 314 -16.85 19.13 5.82
N TYR A 315 -17.13 18.03 6.54
CA TYR A 315 -17.70 16.82 5.96
C TYR A 315 -18.47 16.03 7.03
N THR A 316 -19.37 15.16 6.59
CA THR A 316 -20.14 14.29 7.49
C THR A 316 -19.82 12.83 7.14
N PRO A 317 -19.16 12.06 8.01
CA PRO A 317 -18.96 10.63 7.78
C PRO A 317 -20.30 9.88 7.83
N LEU A 318 -20.53 9.01 6.84
CA LEU A 318 -21.69 8.13 6.76
C LEU A 318 -21.23 6.69 6.49
N PRO A 319 -22.00 5.66 6.89
CA PRO A 319 -21.67 4.28 6.57
C PRO A 319 -21.47 4.07 5.07
N ASN A 320 -20.39 3.37 4.70
CA ASN A 320 -20.12 2.95 3.33
C ASN A 320 -19.43 1.56 3.31
N GLU A 321 -19.04 1.08 2.11
CA GLU A 321 -18.41 -0.23 1.93
C GLU A 321 -17.15 -0.40 2.79
N GLY A 322 -16.31 0.64 2.92
CA GLY A 322 -15.06 0.60 3.67
C GLY A 322 -15.18 0.95 5.15
N SER A 323 -16.35 1.39 5.62
CA SER A 323 -16.58 1.75 7.02
C SER A 323 -18.07 1.69 7.38
N LYS A 324 -18.50 0.60 7.99
CA LYS A 324 -19.89 0.41 8.43
C LYS A 324 -20.27 1.33 9.59
N HIS A 325 -19.29 1.67 10.44
CA HIS A 325 -19.44 2.53 11.61
C HIS A 325 -18.28 3.52 11.68
N PRO A 326 -18.23 4.55 10.81
CA PRO A 326 -17.14 5.53 10.84
C PRO A 326 -17.17 6.34 12.12
N LYS A 327 -16.00 6.77 12.59
CA LYS A 327 -15.90 7.73 13.71
C LYS A 327 -16.74 8.97 13.37
N HIS A 328 -17.50 9.46 14.35
CA HIS A 328 -18.39 10.62 14.20
C HIS A 328 -19.49 10.45 13.14
N GLU A 329 -19.98 9.22 12.95
CA GLU A 329 -21.09 8.93 12.05
C GLU A 329 -22.24 9.92 12.18
N GLY A 330 -22.69 10.49 11.07
CA GLY A 330 -23.81 11.45 10.99
C GLY A 330 -23.52 12.83 11.60
N LYS A 331 -22.32 13.10 12.11
CA LYS A 331 -21.95 14.39 12.71
C LYS A 331 -21.11 15.23 11.75
N LEU A 332 -21.41 16.53 11.67
CA LEU A 332 -20.58 17.46 10.91
C LEU A 332 -19.22 17.58 11.55
N CYS A 333 -18.16 17.20 10.82
CA CYS A 333 -16.76 17.34 11.22
C CYS A 333 -16.16 18.55 10.51
N TYR A 334 -15.45 19.39 11.24
CA TYR A 334 -14.55 20.39 10.69
C TYR A 334 -13.15 19.81 10.60
N GLY A 335 -12.37 20.19 9.59
CA GLY A 335 -11.08 19.53 9.41
C GLY A 335 -10.21 20.11 8.30
N VAL A 336 -9.44 19.23 7.66
CA VAL A 336 -8.51 19.58 6.61
C VAL A 336 -8.76 18.63 5.42
N ASP A 337 -8.85 19.20 4.22
CA ASP A 337 -8.85 18.46 2.96
C ASP A 337 -7.41 18.34 2.45
N LEU A 338 -6.99 17.12 2.16
CA LEU A 338 -5.66 16.78 1.66
C LEU A 338 -5.69 16.26 0.22
N THR A 339 -6.82 16.33 -0.47
CA THR A 339 -6.95 15.85 -1.85
C THR A 339 -6.00 16.54 -2.81
N GLN A 340 -5.63 17.80 -2.52
CA GLN A 340 -4.69 18.61 -3.30
C GLN A 340 -3.28 18.69 -2.67
N GLU A 341 -3.03 17.98 -1.55
CA GLU A 341 -1.69 17.94 -0.96
C GLU A 341 -0.71 17.35 -1.98
N PRO A 342 0.50 17.90 -2.13
CA PRO A 342 1.54 17.29 -2.95
C PRO A 342 1.83 15.84 -2.52
N GLU A 343 2.40 15.04 -3.42
CA GLU A 343 2.84 13.69 -3.09
C GLU A 343 3.91 13.73 -1.99
N LEU A 344 3.73 12.88 -0.98
CA LEU A 344 4.68 12.76 0.12
C LEU A 344 5.78 11.74 -0.25
N HIS A 345 7.02 12.12 0.01
CA HIS A 345 8.21 11.26 -0.13
C HIS A 345 8.83 10.90 1.23
N SER A 346 8.09 11.14 2.30
CA SER A 346 8.46 10.79 3.68
C SER A 346 7.21 10.71 4.57
N PHE A 347 7.32 9.96 5.64
CA PHE A 347 6.34 9.99 6.71
C PHE A 347 6.37 11.34 7.43
N THR A 348 5.22 11.93 7.73
CA THR A 348 5.13 13.18 8.48
C THR A 348 4.17 13.09 9.66
N LEU A 349 4.52 13.77 10.76
CA LEU A 349 3.67 13.98 11.92
C LEU A 349 2.87 15.29 11.86
N LYS A 350 3.04 16.10 10.81
CA LYS A 350 2.37 17.38 10.62
C LYS A 350 0.86 17.29 10.93
N TYR A 351 0.20 16.29 10.34
CA TYR A 351 -1.26 16.17 10.45
C TYR A 351 -1.73 15.75 11.83
N ILE A 352 -1.02 14.82 12.47
CA ILE A 352 -1.41 14.35 13.79
C ILE A 352 -1.09 15.38 14.88
N ILE A 353 -0.01 16.15 14.74
CA ILE A 353 0.33 17.25 15.62
C ILE A 353 -0.70 18.38 15.47
N ASP A 354 -1.05 18.77 14.24
CA ASP A 354 -2.10 19.75 13.96
C ASP A 354 -3.45 19.36 14.57
N ALA A 355 -3.85 18.10 14.37
CA ALA A 355 -5.10 17.58 14.93
C ALA A 355 -5.09 17.56 16.46
N TYR A 356 -3.97 17.21 17.09
CA TYR A 356 -3.82 17.26 18.53
C TYR A 356 -3.97 18.69 19.07
N GLN A 357 -3.35 19.65 18.41
CA GLN A 357 -3.44 21.07 18.80
C GLN A 357 -4.85 21.65 18.64
N LYS A 358 -5.62 21.19 17.67
CA LYS A 358 -7.02 21.57 17.42
C LYS A 358 -8.02 20.89 18.36
N THR A 359 -7.61 19.84 19.05
CA THR A 359 -8.47 19.11 19.98
C THR A 359 -8.58 19.88 21.29
N PRO A 360 -9.79 20.24 21.77
CA PRO A 360 -9.97 20.89 23.07
C PRO A 360 -9.41 20.03 24.20
N LYS A 361 -8.85 20.67 25.24
CA LYS A 361 -8.28 19.95 26.39
C LYS A 361 -9.31 19.12 27.18
N SER A 362 -10.60 19.43 27.02
CA SER A 362 -11.72 18.66 27.57
C SER A 362 -11.98 17.35 26.86
N ASP A 363 -11.46 17.19 25.62
CA ASP A 363 -11.72 16.04 24.78
C ASP A 363 -10.53 15.09 24.76
N THR A 364 -10.83 13.79 24.67
CA THR A 364 -9.80 12.76 24.52
C THR A 364 -9.31 12.72 23.07
N PHE A 365 -7.99 12.81 22.87
CA PHE A 365 -7.39 12.67 21.54
C PHE A 365 -6.91 11.24 21.28
N PHE A 366 -6.05 10.70 22.16
CA PHE A 366 -5.47 9.38 22.00
C PHE A 366 -6.43 8.29 22.45
N GLY A 367 -6.71 7.33 21.57
CA GLY A 367 -7.45 6.11 21.89
C GLY A 367 -6.52 5.01 22.43
N PRO A 368 -7.08 3.90 22.90
CA PRO A 368 -6.33 2.81 23.54
C PRO A 368 -5.37 2.07 22.59
N THR A 369 -5.55 2.20 21.27
CA THR A 369 -4.74 1.51 20.25
C THR A 369 -3.65 2.40 19.66
N PHE A 370 -3.51 3.67 20.11
CA PHE A 370 -2.53 4.58 19.52
C PHE A 370 -1.09 4.06 19.60
N THR A 371 -0.69 3.57 20.78
CA THR A 371 0.66 3.02 20.98
C THR A 371 0.95 1.80 20.13
N ILE A 372 -0.08 1.02 19.78
CA ILE A 372 0.02 -0.16 18.91
C ILE A 372 0.31 0.29 17.47
N HIS A 373 -0.42 1.29 16.95
CA HIS A 373 -0.18 1.85 15.61
C HIS A 373 1.18 2.57 15.52
N ALA A 374 1.49 3.39 16.53
CA ALA A 374 2.77 4.08 16.63
C ALA A 374 3.96 3.10 16.79
N GLY A 375 3.72 1.93 17.37
CA GLY A 375 4.75 0.93 17.67
C GLY A 375 5.60 1.26 18.89
N ASN A 376 5.25 2.30 19.65
CA ASN A 376 5.91 2.71 20.86
C ASN A 376 5.01 3.65 21.70
N GLU A 377 5.32 3.81 22.97
CA GLU A 377 4.62 4.72 23.88
C GLU A 377 5.20 6.15 23.91
N THR A 378 6.39 6.33 23.32
CA THR A 378 7.14 7.60 23.38
C THR A 378 6.46 8.66 22.50
N LEU A 379 6.00 8.30 21.30
CA LEU A 379 5.37 9.22 20.35
C LEU A 379 4.16 9.95 20.96
N GLN A 380 3.30 9.20 21.65
CA GLN A 380 2.13 9.79 22.33
C GLN A 380 2.55 10.84 23.37
N LYS A 381 3.56 10.52 24.20
CA LYS A 381 4.09 11.42 25.23
C LYS A 381 4.70 12.67 24.61
N GLN A 382 5.47 12.52 23.54
CA GLN A 382 6.14 13.63 22.85
C GLN A 382 5.13 14.60 22.21
N ILE A 383 4.09 14.08 21.54
CA ILE A 383 3.01 14.92 21.00
C ILE A 383 2.29 15.66 22.14
N ALA A 384 1.96 14.96 23.24
CA ALA A 384 1.29 15.57 24.40
C ALA A 384 2.14 16.66 25.09
N GLN A 385 3.45 16.55 25.05
CA GLN A 385 4.40 17.56 25.54
C GLN A 385 4.56 18.75 24.59
N GLY A 386 3.97 18.71 23.39
CA GLY A 386 4.05 19.80 22.41
C GLY A 386 5.38 19.86 21.66
N LEU A 387 6.14 18.74 21.60
CA LEU A 387 7.39 18.70 20.84
C LEU A 387 7.10 18.87 19.34
N SER A 388 7.98 19.59 18.66
CA SER A 388 7.94 19.70 17.20
C SER A 388 8.25 18.37 16.50
N GLU A 389 7.79 18.20 15.26
CA GLU A 389 8.12 17.02 14.46
C GLU A 389 9.64 16.81 14.39
N ALA A 390 10.42 17.86 14.22
CA ALA A 390 11.88 17.78 14.13
C ALA A 390 12.52 17.23 15.42
N GLU A 391 12.00 17.60 16.59
CA GLU A 391 12.45 17.07 17.87
C GLU A 391 12.05 15.61 18.05
N ILE A 392 10.81 15.27 17.71
CA ILE A 392 10.30 13.90 17.79
C ILE A 392 11.13 12.97 16.89
N ARG A 393 11.39 13.39 15.65
CA ARG A 393 12.18 12.59 14.67
C ARG A 393 13.60 12.26 15.16
N LYS A 394 14.23 13.12 15.97
CA LYS A 394 15.54 12.82 16.57
C LYS A 394 15.49 11.58 17.46
N SER A 395 14.36 11.30 18.13
CA SER A 395 14.23 10.18 19.07
C SER A 395 14.25 8.79 18.42
N TRP A 396 13.93 8.67 17.13
CA TRP A 396 13.97 7.39 16.42
C TRP A 396 15.07 7.29 15.35
N LYS A 397 15.89 8.34 15.17
CA LYS A 397 16.91 8.39 14.11
C LYS A 397 17.86 7.18 14.14
N GLU A 398 18.40 6.88 15.30
CA GLU A 398 19.33 5.74 15.47
C GLU A 398 18.67 4.41 15.12
N GLY A 399 17.46 4.14 15.65
CA GLY A 399 16.70 2.92 15.34
C GLY A 399 16.38 2.79 13.86
N LEU A 400 16.04 3.92 13.21
CA LEU A 400 15.75 3.96 11.78
C LEU A 400 17.00 3.63 10.94
N GLU A 401 18.17 4.18 11.26
CA GLU A 401 19.42 3.90 10.54
C GLU A 401 19.88 2.43 10.76
N ASN A 402 19.69 1.89 11.95
CA ASN A 402 19.95 0.48 12.23
C ASN A 402 19.01 -0.41 11.39
N TYR A 403 17.72 -0.07 11.31
CA TYR A 403 16.77 -0.79 10.46
C TYR A 403 17.14 -0.70 8.98
N LYS A 404 17.49 0.47 8.47
CA LYS A 404 17.94 0.63 7.07
C LYS A 404 19.14 -0.24 6.74
N THR A 405 20.08 -0.36 7.69
CA THR A 405 21.25 -1.24 7.55
C THR A 405 20.85 -2.71 7.55
N LEU A 406 19.95 -3.11 8.44
CA LEU A 406 19.43 -4.48 8.53
C LEU A 406 18.67 -4.85 7.24
N ARG A 407 17.78 -3.97 6.77
CA ARG A 407 16.95 -4.14 5.58
C ARG A 407 17.78 -4.49 4.33
N LYS A 408 18.94 -3.84 4.14
CA LYS A 408 19.83 -4.06 2.97
C LYS A 408 20.22 -5.51 2.71
N LYS A 409 20.23 -6.35 3.74
CA LYS A 409 20.57 -7.79 3.61
C LYS A 409 19.51 -8.60 2.87
N TYR A 410 18.29 -8.07 2.77
CA TYR A 410 17.09 -8.79 2.32
C TYR A 410 16.47 -8.20 1.05
N LEU A 411 17.11 -7.16 0.48
CA LEU A 411 16.63 -6.56 -0.75
C LEU A 411 16.88 -7.45 -1.96
N LEU A 412 15.86 -7.58 -2.80
CA LEU A 412 15.88 -8.27 -4.09
C LEU A 412 16.05 -7.30 -5.25
N TYR A 413 15.69 -6.06 -5.01
CA TYR A 413 15.63 -5.01 -6.03
C TYR A 413 16.57 -3.86 -5.68
N PRO A 414 17.16 -3.19 -6.71
CA PRO A 414 18.00 -2.02 -6.50
C PRO A 414 17.25 -0.83 -5.92
#